data_86277e917b9e1aff8935b03b536f461c
#
_entry.id   86277e917b9e1aff8935b03b536f461c
#
_cell.length_a   1.000
_cell.length_b   1.000
_cell.length_c   1.000
_cell.angle_alpha   90.00
_cell.angle_beta   90.00
_cell.angle_gamma   90.00
#
_symmetry.space_group_name_H-M   'P 1'
#
loop_
_entity.id
_entity.type
_entity.pdbx_description
1 polymer ?
#
loop_
_entity_poly.entity_id
_entity_poly.type
_entity_poly.pdbx_seq_one_letter_code
_entity_poly.pdbx_strand_id
1 'polypeptide(L)'
;MLLVTGATGFIGSHLSKNIKSARYVVLNKNECSFADTYHVDSINGSTPWSGAFHGIDAIVHLAGVAHRNNPSSYGYKEVNTEGTIQLANEAVKAGVKRFVFVSSIGVNGTSTQAKPFSLDSEPSPHNDYARSKYDAEIGLKKIAKETGLEVVIVRPTLVYGPDAPGNFGMLTKLIKRLPVLPFGLATNRRDFISVQNLTALLVTCATHPNAAGHTFLASDSETVSIKEFTNAIAKGLGKKVFQLPVPLTLMRLAGKLTGKSAMIEQLYGNLEVDSSNIKEVLGWTPPFTMEQSMAFLKHTDK
;
A
#
# COMPACT_ATOMS: atom_id res chain seq x y z
N MET A 1 -15.95 4.81 16.40
CA MET A 1 -16.13 3.95 15.20
C MET A 1 -15.23 4.43 14.05
N LEU A 2 -14.84 3.54 13.12
CA LEU A 2 -14.02 3.91 11.96
C LEU A 2 -14.88 4.13 10.71
N LEU A 3 -14.48 5.07 9.84
CA LEU A 3 -14.91 5.16 8.45
C LEU A 3 -13.80 4.62 7.56
N VAL A 4 -14.11 3.65 6.70
CA VAL A 4 -13.13 3.05 5.78
C VAL A 4 -13.54 3.30 4.34
N THR A 5 -12.71 3.96 3.56
CA THR A 5 -12.90 4.11 2.12
C THR A 5 -12.05 3.11 1.37
N GLY A 6 -12.47 2.67 0.19
CA GLY A 6 -11.75 1.65 -0.58
C GLY A 6 -11.84 0.24 0.02
N ALA A 7 -12.88 -0.03 0.77
CA ALA A 7 -13.11 -1.31 1.46
C ALA A 7 -13.20 -2.51 0.53
N THR A 8 -13.65 -2.34 -0.71
CA THR A 8 -13.75 -3.39 -1.74
C THR A 8 -12.43 -3.66 -2.47
N GLY A 9 -11.42 -2.81 -2.25
CA GLY A 9 -10.08 -3.00 -2.80
C GLY A 9 -9.27 -4.07 -2.05
N PHE A 10 -8.08 -4.40 -2.57
CA PHE A 10 -7.20 -5.42 -2.00
C PHE A 10 -6.90 -5.21 -0.51
N ILE A 11 -6.39 -4.04 -0.11
CA ILE A 11 -6.09 -3.76 1.30
C ILE A 11 -7.38 -3.67 2.13
N GLY A 12 -8.41 -3.01 1.58
CA GLY A 12 -9.67 -2.79 2.29
C GLY A 12 -10.42 -4.09 2.60
N SER A 13 -10.43 -5.06 1.68
CA SER A 13 -11.07 -6.36 1.90
C SER A 13 -10.39 -7.20 3.00
N HIS A 14 -9.08 -7.02 3.20
CA HIS A 14 -8.35 -7.65 4.32
C HIS A 14 -8.56 -6.86 5.62
N LEU A 15 -8.56 -5.53 5.54
CA LEU A 15 -8.80 -4.68 6.71
C LEU A 15 -10.19 -4.91 7.30
N SER A 16 -11.22 -5.02 6.45
CA SER A 16 -12.60 -5.22 6.90
C SER A 16 -12.82 -6.51 7.70
N LYS A 17 -12.02 -7.55 7.46
CA LYS A 17 -12.08 -8.80 8.24
C LYS A 17 -11.56 -8.65 9.67
N ASN A 18 -10.75 -7.61 9.94
CA ASN A 18 -10.07 -7.39 11.21
C ASN A 18 -10.70 -6.27 12.06
N ILE A 19 -11.69 -5.56 11.54
CA ILE A 19 -12.37 -4.45 12.24
C ILE A 19 -13.77 -4.89 12.63
N LYS A 20 -14.09 -4.81 13.94
CA LYS A 20 -15.40 -5.20 14.46
C LYS A 20 -16.51 -4.16 14.24
N SER A 21 -16.14 -2.87 14.15
CA SER A 21 -17.11 -1.78 14.02
C SER A 21 -16.54 -0.70 13.11
N ALA A 22 -17.06 -0.65 11.89
CA ALA A 22 -16.70 0.37 10.91
C ALA A 22 -17.87 0.62 9.95
N ARG A 23 -17.95 1.84 9.46
CA ARG A 23 -18.74 2.22 8.28
C ARG A 23 -17.87 2.15 7.05
N TYR A 24 -18.35 1.47 6.03
CA TYR A 24 -17.61 1.25 4.79
C TYR A 24 -18.17 2.11 3.66
N VAL A 25 -17.30 2.91 3.03
CA VAL A 25 -17.69 3.71 1.85
C VAL A 25 -17.63 2.82 0.62
N VAL A 26 -18.74 2.75 -0.10
CA VAL A 26 -18.90 1.95 -1.33
C VAL A 26 -19.37 2.81 -2.49
N LEU A 27 -18.92 2.48 -3.71
CA LEU A 27 -19.31 3.19 -4.94
C LEU A 27 -20.55 2.56 -5.58
N ASN A 28 -20.83 1.29 -5.30
CA ASN A 28 -21.97 0.57 -5.86
C ASN A 28 -22.90 0.13 -4.73
N LYS A 29 -24.18 0.52 -4.81
CA LYS A 29 -25.21 0.15 -3.84
C LYS A 29 -25.44 -1.36 -3.70
N ASN A 30 -25.08 -2.13 -4.73
CA ASN A 30 -25.24 -3.58 -4.74
C ASN A 30 -24.03 -4.32 -4.11
N GLU A 31 -22.97 -3.64 -3.72
CA GLU A 31 -21.81 -4.21 -3.00
C GLU A 31 -22.07 -4.32 -1.50
N CYS A 32 -23.17 -4.99 -1.11
CA CYS A 32 -23.66 -5.04 0.27
C CYS A 32 -23.14 -6.25 1.05
N SER A 33 -21.83 -6.46 1.13
CA SER A 33 -21.24 -7.45 2.05
C SER A 33 -20.94 -6.89 3.45
N PHE A 34 -21.13 -5.59 3.66
CA PHE A 34 -20.84 -4.90 4.91
C PHE A 34 -22.12 -4.53 5.65
N ALA A 35 -22.10 -4.64 7.01
CA ALA A 35 -23.27 -4.35 7.85
C ALA A 35 -23.62 -2.85 7.91
N ASP A 36 -22.63 -1.95 7.87
CA ASP A 36 -22.81 -0.50 7.85
C ASP A 36 -22.09 0.08 6.62
N THR A 37 -22.85 0.61 5.67
CA THR A 37 -22.32 1.17 4.42
C THR A 37 -22.78 2.60 4.20
N TYR A 38 -21.90 3.41 3.63
CA TYR A 38 -22.22 4.73 3.12
C TYR A 38 -21.91 4.77 1.62
N HIS A 39 -22.91 5.14 0.82
CA HIS A 39 -22.78 5.16 -0.62
C HIS A 39 -22.40 6.53 -1.14
N VAL A 40 -21.42 6.57 -2.06
CA VAL A 40 -21.09 7.74 -2.88
C VAL A 40 -20.99 7.32 -4.34
N ASP A 41 -21.37 8.21 -5.27
CA ASP A 41 -21.29 7.91 -6.71
C ASP A 41 -19.84 7.96 -7.22
N SER A 42 -19.00 8.78 -6.60
CA SER A 42 -17.59 8.93 -6.94
C SER A 42 -16.82 9.51 -5.73
N ILE A 43 -15.50 9.41 -5.77
CA ILE A 43 -14.62 10.11 -4.82
C ILE A 43 -13.83 11.14 -5.63
N ASN A 44 -14.14 12.42 -5.44
CA ASN A 44 -13.51 13.57 -6.10
C ASN A 44 -13.66 14.84 -5.26
N GLY A 45 -13.23 15.98 -5.78
CA GLY A 45 -13.28 17.26 -5.07
C GLY A 45 -14.69 17.82 -4.79
N SER A 46 -15.75 17.21 -5.33
CA SER A 46 -17.14 17.61 -5.13
C SER A 46 -18.01 16.55 -4.47
N THR A 47 -17.44 15.43 -4.02
CA THR A 47 -18.19 14.34 -3.37
C THR A 47 -18.93 14.85 -2.14
N PRO A 48 -20.26 14.65 -2.04
CA PRO A 48 -21.02 15.01 -0.85
C PRO A 48 -20.82 13.94 0.23
N TRP A 49 -20.48 14.39 1.45
CA TRP A 49 -20.24 13.52 2.60
C TRP A 49 -21.27 13.71 3.72
N SER A 50 -22.40 14.34 3.44
CA SER A 50 -23.43 14.62 4.44
C SER A 50 -23.96 13.31 5.07
N GLY A 51 -23.89 13.24 6.40
CA GLY A 51 -24.31 12.05 7.16
C GLY A 51 -23.29 10.88 7.21
N ALA A 52 -22.17 10.96 6.46
CA ALA A 52 -21.15 9.92 6.46
C ALA A 52 -20.48 9.72 7.84
N PHE A 53 -20.35 10.80 8.60
CA PHE A 53 -19.48 10.86 9.79
C PHE A 53 -20.20 10.66 11.13
N HIS A 54 -21.48 10.34 11.12
CA HIS A 54 -22.22 10.15 12.38
C HIS A 54 -21.61 8.99 13.19
N GLY A 55 -21.09 9.30 14.38
CA GLY A 55 -20.43 8.34 15.27
C GLY A 55 -19.02 7.90 14.81
N ILE A 56 -18.41 8.63 13.88
CA ILE A 56 -17.05 8.31 13.39
C ILE A 56 -16.00 9.10 14.19
N ASP A 57 -15.03 8.39 14.75
CA ASP A 57 -13.88 8.96 15.47
C ASP A 57 -12.66 9.12 14.57
N ALA A 58 -12.44 8.17 13.65
CA ALA A 58 -11.30 8.16 12.76
C ALA A 58 -11.63 7.61 11.37
N ILE A 59 -10.90 8.09 10.37
CA ILE A 59 -10.99 7.65 8.97
C ILE A 59 -9.75 6.85 8.60
N VAL A 60 -9.92 5.72 7.90
CA VAL A 60 -8.85 5.00 7.19
C VAL A 60 -9.13 5.13 5.70
N HIS A 61 -8.35 5.99 5.03
CA HIS A 61 -8.55 6.32 3.63
C HIS A 61 -7.65 5.47 2.73
N LEU A 62 -8.24 4.40 2.16
CA LEU A 62 -7.59 3.47 1.22
C LEU A 62 -8.00 3.73 -0.23
N ALA A 63 -9.10 4.43 -0.44
CA ALA A 63 -9.61 4.69 -1.77
C ALA A 63 -8.58 5.45 -2.62
N GLY A 64 -8.41 5.03 -3.85
CA GLY A 64 -7.51 5.66 -4.79
C GLY A 64 -7.37 4.85 -6.08
N VAL A 65 -7.02 5.53 -7.14
CA VAL A 65 -6.69 4.94 -8.43
C VAL A 65 -5.21 4.58 -8.40
N ALA A 66 -4.86 3.30 -8.53
CA ALA A 66 -3.47 2.82 -8.54
C ALA A 66 -3.08 2.10 -9.85
N HIS A 67 -4.00 1.30 -10.40
CA HIS A 67 -3.75 0.39 -11.54
C HIS A 67 -4.92 0.44 -12.52
N ARG A 68 -5.10 1.53 -13.23
CA ARG A 68 -5.99 1.52 -14.41
C ARG A 68 -5.14 1.42 -15.66
N ASN A 69 -5.54 0.56 -16.61
CA ASN A 69 -5.03 0.60 -17.96
C ASN A 69 -5.33 2.00 -18.54
N ASN A 70 -4.33 2.86 -18.55
CA ASN A 70 -4.38 4.20 -19.09
C ASN A 70 -5.31 5.22 -18.37
N PRO A 71 -5.17 5.47 -17.05
CA PRO A 71 -5.82 6.63 -16.46
C PRO A 71 -5.13 7.87 -17.03
N SER A 72 -5.94 8.86 -17.44
CA SER A 72 -5.39 10.20 -17.67
C SER A 72 -4.76 10.73 -16.36
N SER A 73 -3.73 11.57 -16.44
CA SER A 73 -3.16 12.26 -15.26
C SER A 73 -4.24 12.98 -14.45
N TYR A 74 -5.30 13.42 -15.11
CA TYR A 74 -6.49 14.00 -14.51
C TYR A 74 -7.20 13.04 -13.53
N GLY A 75 -7.40 11.78 -13.89
CA GLY A 75 -8.07 10.82 -13.00
C GLY A 75 -7.31 10.51 -11.71
N TYR A 76 -5.97 10.56 -11.75
CA TYR A 76 -5.16 10.44 -10.54
C TYR A 76 -5.32 11.65 -9.62
N LYS A 77 -5.25 12.86 -10.18
CA LYS A 77 -5.40 14.10 -9.42
C LYS A 77 -6.79 14.21 -8.82
N GLU A 78 -7.82 13.97 -9.62
CA GLU A 78 -9.23 14.07 -9.20
C GLU A 78 -9.54 13.17 -8.01
N VAL A 79 -9.18 11.88 -8.11
CA VAL A 79 -9.52 10.90 -7.07
C VAL A 79 -8.53 10.94 -5.90
N ASN A 80 -7.22 10.84 -6.21
CA ASN A 80 -6.22 10.63 -5.15
C ASN A 80 -5.87 11.92 -4.40
N THR A 81 -5.96 13.09 -5.07
CA THR A 81 -5.63 14.38 -4.44
C THR A 81 -6.89 15.11 -4.01
N GLU A 82 -7.72 15.52 -4.98
CA GLU A 82 -8.89 16.38 -4.72
C GLU A 82 -9.94 15.66 -3.87
N GLY A 83 -10.21 14.38 -4.17
CA GLY A 83 -11.12 13.54 -3.40
C GLY A 83 -10.66 13.31 -1.96
N THR A 84 -9.35 13.12 -1.75
CA THR A 84 -8.75 12.98 -0.41
C THR A 84 -8.91 14.28 0.40
N ILE A 85 -8.60 15.42 -0.22
CA ILE A 85 -8.69 16.73 0.42
C ILE A 85 -10.16 17.09 0.75
N GLN A 86 -11.08 16.81 -0.16
CA GLN A 86 -12.52 17.01 0.08
C GLN A 86 -13.00 16.16 1.25
N LEU A 87 -12.66 14.88 1.31
CA LEU A 87 -13.01 14.01 2.42
C LEU A 87 -12.45 14.53 3.76
N ALA A 88 -11.20 15.00 3.78
CA ALA A 88 -10.58 15.55 4.99
C ALA A 88 -11.27 16.84 5.45
N ASN A 89 -11.60 17.75 4.53
CA ASN A 89 -12.31 18.99 4.86
C ASN A 89 -13.71 18.73 5.44
N GLU A 90 -14.46 17.79 4.86
CA GLU A 90 -15.77 17.42 5.37
C GLU A 90 -15.69 16.69 6.72
N ALA A 91 -14.64 15.88 6.92
CA ALA A 91 -14.33 15.23 8.19
C ALA A 91 -14.08 16.27 9.31
N VAL A 92 -13.30 17.31 9.02
CA VAL A 92 -13.07 18.43 9.96
C VAL A 92 -14.40 19.12 10.35
N LYS A 93 -15.24 19.46 9.35
CA LYS A 93 -16.55 20.08 9.61
C LYS A 93 -17.46 19.22 10.49
N ALA A 94 -17.33 17.90 10.36
CA ALA A 94 -18.11 16.92 11.13
C ALA A 94 -17.50 16.59 12.51
N GLY A 95 -16.32 17.13 12.85
CA GLY A 95 -15.66 16.91 14.14
C GLY A 95 -14.93 15.57 14.24
N VAL A 96 -14.62 14.91 13.12
CA VAL A 96 -13.78 13.71 13.11
C VAL A 96 -12.37 14.07 13.59
N LYS A 97 -11.81 13.27 14.50
CA LYS A 97 -10.54 13.60 15.15
C LYS A 97 -9.33 13.18 14.34
N ARG A 98 -9.37 12.01 13.69
CA ARG A 98 -8.18 11.41 13.06
C ARG A 98 -8.43 10.99 11.61
N PHE A 99 -7.40 11.21 10.78
CA PHE A 99 -7.38 10.83 9.37
C PHE A 99 -6.12 10.04 9.04
N VAL A 100 -6.24 8.72 8.84
CA VAL A 100 -5.16 7.84 8.41
C VAL A 100 -5.18 7.74 6.89
N PHE A 101 -4.14 8.25 6.23
CA PHE A 101 -3.99 8.25 4.79
C PHE A 101 -2.99 7.20 4.32
N VAL A 102 -3.42 6.29 3.46
CA VAL A 102 -2.52 5.34 2.81
C VAL A 102 -1.96 5.95 1.53
N SER A 103 -0.71 6.38 1.63
CA SER A 103 0.11 6.90 0.54
C SER A 103 0.87 5.77 -0.15
N SER A 104 2.12 5.98 -0.54
CA SER A 104 2.97 4.99 -1.20
C SER A 104 4.44 5.34 -1.01
N ILE A 105 5.32 4.34 -0.91
CA ILE A 105 6.76 4.54 -0.99
C ILE A 105 7.20 5.15 -2.32
N GLY A 106 6.38 5.05 -3.37
CA GLY A 106 6.60 5.72 -4.65
C GLY A 106 6.75 7.25 -4.56
N VAL A 107 6.29 7.86 -3.46
CA VAL A 107 6.54 9.28 -3.15
C VAL A 107 8.03 9.54 -2.93
N ASN A 108 8.75 8.62 -2.29
CA ASN A 108 10.20 8.74 -2.07
C ASN A 108 11.00 8.41 -3.34
N GLY A 109 10.53 7.47 -4.18
CA GLY A 109 11.22 7.08 -5.41
C GLY A 109 10.98 5.63 -5.81
N THR A 110 11.77 5.14 -6.77
CA THR A 110 11.67 3.79 -7.33
C THR A 110 12.76 2.83 -6.88
N SER A 111 13.89 3.38 -6.43
CA SER A 111 15.06 2.59 -6.03
C SER A 111 15.92 3.36 -5.05
N THR A 112 16.58 2.62 -4.18
CA THR A 112 17.59 3.13 -3.25
C THR A 112 18.99 2.81 -3.77
N GLN A 113 19.96 3.65 -3.39
CA GLN A 113 21.37 3.48 -3.72
C GLN A 113 22.13 2.98 -2.47
N ALA A 114 22.94 3.86 -1.86
CA ALA A 114 23.76 3.51 -0.71
C ALA A 114 23.01 3.51 0.63
N LYS A 115 21.85 4.16 0.71
CA LYS A 115 21.07 4.29 1.94
C LYS A 115 19.61 3.96 1.70
N PRO A 116 18.92 3.35 2.68
CA PRO A 116 17.46 3.21 2.67
C PRO A 116 16.76 4.58 2.58
N PHE A 117 15.53 4.61 2.05
CA PHE A 117 14.68 5.77 2.22
C PHE A 117 14.35 5.95 3.70
N SER A 118 14.45 7.19 4.17
CA SER A 118 14.05 7.63 5.50
C SER A 118 13.02 8.75 5.41
N LEU A 119 12.56 9.26 6.54
CA LEU A 119 11.67 10.43 6.58
C LEU A 119 12.35 11.70 6.07
N ASP A 120 13.68 11.78 6.18
CA ASP A 120 14.50 12.91 5.72
C ASP A 120 14.83 12.81 4.21
N SER A 121 14.49 11.70 3.58
CA SER A 121 14.71 11.55 2.13
C SER A 121 13.80 12.49 1.35
N GLU A 122 14.39 13.31 0.46
CA GLU A 122 13.66 14.21 -0.43
C GLU A 122 12.64 13.42 -1.27
N PRO A 123 11.36 13.84 -1.31
CA PRO A 123 10.37 13.21 -2.15
C PRO A 123 10.72 13.34 -3.64
N SER A 124 10.69 12.21 -4.34
CA SER A 124 10.97 12.13 -5.78
C SER A 124 9.92 11.28 -6.51
N PRO A 125 8.65 11.71 -6.55
CA PRO A 125 7.57 10.96 -7.19
C PRO A 125 7.81 10.83 -8.70
N HIS A 126 7.91 9.59 -9.17
CA HIS A 126 8.39 9.25 -10.51
C HIS A 126 7.28 9.15 -11.58
N ASN A 127 6.02 9.18 -11.18
CA ASN A 127 4.85 9.10 -12.08
C ASN A 127 3.65 9.85 -11.49
N ASP A 128 2.58 9.99 -12.28
CA ASP A 128 1.37 10.72 -11.90
C ASP A 128 0.68 10.13 -10.65
N TYR A 129 0.71 8.81 -10.48
CA TYR A 129 0.20 8.17 -9.27
C TYR A 129 0.97 8.60 -8.03
N ALA A 130 2.30 8.49 -8.06
CA ALA A 130 3.14 8.88 -6.93
C ALA A 130 3.02 10.40 -6.64
N ARG A 131 2.94 11.21 -7.71
CA ARG A 131 2.70 12.65 -7.61
C ARG A 131 1.36 12.95 -6.94
N SER A 132 0.27 12.32 -7.37
CA SER A 132 -1.05 12.55 -6.79
C SER A 132 -1.13 12.16 -5.31
N LYS A 133 -0.42 11.09 -4.89
CA LYS A 133 -0.30 10.73 -3.48
C LYS A 133 0.50 11.77 -2.70
N TYR A 134 1.60 12.25 -3.24
CA TYR A 134 2.41 13.31 -2.60
C TYR A 134 1.64 14.63 -2.45
N ASP A 135 0.93 15.05 -3.50
CA ASP A 135 0.09 16.27 -3.46
C ASP A 135 -1.02 16.15 -2.41
N ALA A 136 -1.61 14.96 -2.24
CA ALA A 136 -2.56 14.69 -1.16
C ALA A 136 -1.91 14.81 0.23
N GLU A 137 -0.69 14.28 0.42
CA GLU A 137 0.05 14.43 1.68
C GLU A 137 0.28 15.90 2.04
N ILE A 138 0.68 16.73 1.06
CA ILE A 138 0.88 18.18 1.25
C ILE A 138 -0.42 18.84 1.68
N GLY A 139 -1.53 18.54 1.00
CA GLY A 139 -2.84 19.09 1.33
C GLY A 139 -3.31 18.67 2.71
N LEU A 140 -3.16 17.40 3.08
CA LEU A 140 -3.53 16.88 4.40
C LEU A 140 -2.70 17.52 5.53
N LYS A 141 -1.39 17.69 5.34
CA LYS A 141 -0.51 18.38 6.29
C LYS A 141 -0.92 19.84 6.48
N LYS A 142 -1.35 20.51 5.40
CA LYS A 142 -1.89 21.87 5.49
C LYS A 142 -3.18 21.90 6.30
N ILE A 143 -4.14 21.03 6.02
CA ILE A 143 -5.41 20.92 6.77
C ILE A 143 -5.12 20.63 8.25
N ALA A 144 -4.22 19.68 8.55
CA ALA A 144 -3.83 19.37 9.93
C ALA A 144 -3.33 20.61 10.69
N LYS A 145 -2.45 21.41 10.05
CA LYS A 145 -1.91 22.65 10.64
C LYS A 145 -2.98 23.71 10.88
N GLU A 146 -3.96 23.83 9.99
CA GLU A 146 -5.00 24.87 10.03
C GLU A 146 -6.16 24.51 10.96
N THR A 147 -6.44 23.21 11.16
CA THR A 147 -7.67 22.76 11.83
C THR A 147 -7.44 21.90 13.07
N GLY A 148 -6.22 21.40 13.27
CA GLY A 148 -5.93 20.46 14.34
C GLY A 148 -6.36 19.01 14.04
N LEU A 149 -6.78 18.68 12.80
CA LEU A 149 -7.05 17.29 12.41
C LEU A 149 -5.81 16.43 12.60
N GLU A 150 -5.92 15.33 13.33
CA GLU A 150 -4.84 14.38 13.55
C GLU A 150 -4.57 13.56 12.28
N VAL A 151 -3.70 14.04 11.42
CA VAL A 151 -3.32 13.32 10.20
C VAL A 151 -2.20 12.34 10.46
N VAL A 152 -2.38 11.09 9.98
CA VAL A 152 -1.35 10.04 9.97
C VAL A 152 -1.14 9.59 8.53
N ILE A 153 0.09 9.61 8.05
CA ILE A 153 0.44 9.21 6.69
C ILE A 153 1.20 7.89 6.75
N VAL A 154 0.75 6.88 6.02
CA VAL A 154 1.46 5.61 5.88
C VAL A 154 1.91 5.46 4.43
N ARG A 155 3.22 5.32 4.19
CA ARG A 155 3.84 5.03 2.89
C ARG A 155 4.27 3.56 2.85
N PRO A 156 3.40 2.63 2.45
CA PRO A 156 3.78 1.23 2.37
C PRO A 156 4.75 0.99 1.22
N THR A 157 5.67 0.05 1.42
CA THR A 157 6.42 -0.62 0.35
C THR A 157 5.46 -1.48 -0.50
N LEU A 158 5.96 -2.30 -1.43
CA LEU A 158 5.09 -3.19 -2.20
C LEU A 158 4.33 -4.11 -1.25
N VAL A 159 2.99 -3.99 -1.29
CA VAL A 159 2.09 -4.80 -0.46
C VAL A 159 1.86 -6.14 -1.12
N TYR A 160 2.09 -7.22 -0.37
CA TYR A 160 1.90 -8.60 -0.84
C TYR A 160 0.91 -9.38 0.03
N GLY A 161 0.38 -10.46 -0.53
CA GLY A 161 -0.52 -11.37 0.20
C GLY A 161 -1.53 -12.04 -0.74
N PRO A 162 -2.50 -12.81 -0.17
CA PRO A 162 -3.57 -13.42 -0.94
C PRO A 162 -4.34 -12.37 -1.76
N ASP A 163 -4.62 -12.68 -3.03
CA ASP A 163 -5.36 -11.82 -3.97
C ASP A 163 -4.71 -10.47 -4.31
N ALA A 164 -3.43 -10.28 -3.97
CA ALA A 164 -2.73 -9.04 -4.29
C ALA A 164 -2.64 -8.83 -5.81
N PRO A 165 -3.01 -7.63 -6.30
CA PRO A 165 -2.93 -7.28 -7.72
C PRO A 165 -1.49 -6.95 -8.15
N GLY A 166 -1.32 -6.59 -9.41
CA GLY A 166 -0.08 -6.02 -9.93
C GLY A 166 1.10 -7.00 -9.93
N ASN A 167 2.28 -6.50 -9.56
CA ASN A 167 3.54 -7.26 -9.69
C ASN A 167 3.58 -8.52 -8.83
N PHE A 168 3.04 -8.48 -7.61
CA PHE A 168 2.97 -9.68 -6.77
C PHE A 168 2.07 -10.75 -7.38
N GLY A 169 0.87 -10.37 -7.84
CA GLY A 169 -0.03 -11.29 -8.52
C GLY A 169 0.56 -11.89 -9.79
N MET A 170 1.34 -11.09 -10.56
CA MET A 170 2.07 -11.60 -11.74
C MET A 170 3.15 -12.61 -11.35
N LEU A 171 3.94 -12.33 -10.31
CA LEU A 171 4.97 -13.26 -9.80
C LEU A 171 4.33 -14.56 -9.29
N THR A 172 3.24 -14.45 -8.54
CA THR A 172 2.49 -15.62 -8.04
C THR A 172 1.99 -16.50 -9.19
N LYS A 173 1.40 -15.90 -10.23
CA LYS A 173 0.97 -16.62 -11.44
C LYS A 173 2.14 -17.27 -12.18
N LEU A 174 3.28 -16.58 -12.28
CA LEU A 174 4.50 -17.11 -12.89
C LEU A 174 5.00 -18.35 -12.14
N ILE A 175 5.10 -18.26 -10.81
CA ILE A 175 5.54 -19.35 -9.93
C ILE A 175 4.57 -20.54 -9.96
N LYS A 176 3.26 -20.29 -10.09
CA LYS A 176 2.28 -21.36 -10.27
C LYS A 176 2.52 -22.17 -11.56
N ARG A 177 3.04 -21.53 -12.62
CA ARG A 177 3.22 -22.12 -13.96
C ARG A 177 4.62 -22.68 -14.23
N LEU A 178 5.66 -22.03 -13.70
CA LEU A 178 7.06 -22.35 -14.03
C LEU A 178 7.77 -22.95 -12.81
N PRO A 179 8.39 -24.13 -12.96
CA PRO A 179 9.21 -24.73 -11.91
C PRO A 179 10.62 -24.13 -11.82
N VAL A 180 10.97 -23.25 -12.77
CA VAL A 180 12.32 -22.66 -12.91
C VAL A 180 12.22 -21.16 -13.10
N LEU A 181 13.03 -20.40 -12.35
CA LEU A 181 13.08 -18.93 -12.41
C LEU A 181 14.53 -18.46 -12.60
N PRO A 182 14.77 -17.32 -13.28
CA PRO A 182 16.12 -16.86 -13.63
C PRO A 182 16.73 -15.91 -12.57
N PHE A 183 16.44 -16.11 -11.29
CA PHE A 183 16.88 -15.17 -10.24
C PHE A 183 18.01 -15.70 -9.35
N GLY A 184 18.69 -16.81 -9.75
CA GLY A 184 19.69 -17.48 -8.91
C GLY A 184 20.86 -16.59 -8.48
N LEU A 185 21.23 -15.58 -9.26
CA LEU A 185 22.32 -14.62 -8.96
C LEU A 185 21.80 -13.27 -8.46
N ALA A 186 20.52 -13.15 -8.16
CA ALA A 186 19.98 -11.87 -7.65
C ALA A 186 20.42 -11.64 -6.18
N THR A 187 21.02 -10.46 -5.93
CA THR A 187 21.52 -10.03 -4.63
C THR A 187 20.96 -8.64 -4.24
N ASN A 188 19.94 -8.20 -4.96
CA ASN A 188 19.28 -6.94 -4.68
C ASN A 188 18.60 -6.97 -3.30
N ARG A 189 18.37 -5.79 -2.73
CA ARG A 189 17.82 -5.60 -1.39
C ARG A 189 16.50 -4.84 -1.48
N ARG A 190 15.41 -5.49 -1.08
CA ARG A 190 14.07 -4.89 -1.15
C ARG A 190 13.28 -5.20 0.11
N ASP A 191 12.57 -4.18 0.54
CA ASP A 191 11.58 -4.29 1.60
C ASP A 191 10.18 -4.41 1.01
N PHE A 192 9.38 -5.22 1.67
CA PHE A 192 8.00 -5.50 1.35
C PHE A 192 7.15 -5.38 2.61
N ILE A 193 5.82 -5.31 2.47
CA ILE A 193 4.91 -5.40 3.59
C ILE A 193 3.75 -6.34 3.24
N SER A 194 3.46 -7.28 4.13
CA SER A 194 2.29 -8.14 3.97
C SER A 194 1.00 -7.35 4.21
N VAL A 195 -0.06 -7.74 3.53
CA VAL A 195 -1.36 -7.10 3.73
C VAL A 195 -1.86 -7.28 5.16
N GLN A 196 -1.50 -8.39 5.82
CA GLN A 196 -1.82 -8.65 7.22
C GLN A 196 -1.13 -7.65 8.15
N ASN A 197 0.18 -7.43 7.98
CA ASN A 197 0.95 -6.47 8.76
C ASN A 197 0.50 -5.04 8.48
N LEU A 198 0.27 -4.70 7.21
CA LEU A 198 -0.22 -3.37 6.84
C LEU A 198 -1.58 -3.08 7.49
N THR A 199 -2.54 -4.01 7.43
CA THR A 199 -3.86 -3.79 8.04
C THR A 199 -3.78 -3.67 9.57
N ALA A 200 -2.91 -4.44 10.23
CA ALA A 200 -2.65 -4.30 11.66
C ALA A 200 -2.05 -2.91 12.00
N LEU A 201 -1.07 -2.45 11.21
CA LEU A 201 -0.49 -1.11 11.37
C LEU A 201 -1.54 -0.01 11.18
N LEU A 202 -2.42 -0.11 10.18
CA LEU A 202 -3.46 0.88 9.91
C LEU A 202 -4.46 1.00 11.07
N VAL A 203 -4.84 -0.13 11.69
CA VAL A 203 -5.68 -0.11 12.90
C VAL A 203 -4.94 0.58 14.06
N THR A 204 -3.65 0.28 14.25
CA THR A 204 -2.82 0.95 15.26
C THR A 204 -2.73 2.44 14.98
N CYS A 205 -2.49 2.87 13.75
CA CYS A 205 -2.46 4.28 13.35
C CYS A 205 -3.79 5.01 13.63
N ALA A 206 -4.91 4.31 13.47
CA ALA A 206 -6.23 4.89 13.71
C ALA A 206 -6.55 5.06 15.21
N THR A 207 -5.93 4.29 16.10
CA THR A 207 -6.30 4.21 17.52
C THR A 207 -5.22 4.64 18.50
N HIS A 208 -3.94 4.53 18.12
CA HIS A 208 -2.83 4.82 19.02
C HIS A 208 -2.67 6.34 19.26
N PRO A 209 -2.57 6.81 20.51
CA PRO A 209 -2.51 8.26 20.82
C PRO A 209 -1.33 8.97 20.16
N ASN A 210 -0.18 8.33 20.09
CA ASN A 210 1.05 8.94 19.57
C ASN A 210 1.14 8.89 18.02
N ALA A 211 0.13 8.35 17.31
CA ALA A 211 0.19 8.27 15.85
C ALA A 211 -0.01 9.63 15.15
N ALA A 212 -0.68 10.58 15.82
CA ALA A 212 -1.04 11.87 15.26
C ALA A 212 0.18 12.66 14.76
N GLY A 213 0.08 13.24 13.56
CA GLY A 213 1.12 14.09 12.95
C GLY A 213 2.30 13.32 12.33
N HIS A 214 2.34 11.99 12.44
CA HIS A 214 3.46 11.21 11.93
C HIS A 214 3.26 10.71 10.50
N THR A 215 4.39 10.57 9.80
CA THR A 215 4.51 9.81 8.55
C THR A 215 5.30 8.54 8.83
N PHE A 216 4.82 7.39 8.36
CA PHE A 216 5.45 6.08 8.56
C PHE A 216 5.83 5.45 7.22
N LEU A 217 7.10 5.05 7.05
CA LEU A 217 7.55 4.20 5.95
C LEU A 217 7.33 2.74 6.37
N ALA A 218 6.34 2.07 5.77
CA ALA A 218 5.88 0.79 6.28
C ALA A 218 6.47 -0.41 5.51
N SER A 219 7.15 -1.30 6.23
CA SER A 219 7.69 -2.57 5.75
C SER A 219 7.56 -3.66 6.82
N ASP A 220 7.79 -4.92 6.42
CA ASP A 220 7.87 -6.05 7.36
C ASP A 220 9.20 -6.07 8.13
N SER A 221 10.09 -5.10 7.89
CA SER A 221 11.46 -5.03 8.45
C SER A 221 12.34 -6.24 8.11
N GLU A 222 12.01 -6.93 7.03
CA GLU A 222 12.77 -8.05 6.45
C GLU A 222 13.21 -7.68 5.04
N THR A 223 14.48 -7.31 4.86
CA THR A 223 15.05 -7.01 3.54
C THR A 223 15.48 -8.29 2.83
N VAL A 224 14.93 -8.54 1.65
CA VAL A 224 15.19 -9.75 0.87
C VAL A 224 15.47 -9.43 -0.60
N SER A 225 16.18 -10.35 -1.28
CA SER A 225 16.36 -10.32 -2.73
C SER A 225 15.12 -10.84 -3.47
N ILE A 226 15.02 -10.55 -4.78
CA ILE A 226 13.95 -11.13 -5.60
C ILE A 226 14.01 -12.68 -5.64
N LYS A 227 15.22 -13.26 -5.50
CA LYS A 227 15.41 -14.71 -5.35
C LYS A 227 14.73 -15.22 -4.08
N GLU A 228 15.04 -14.62 -2.94
CA GLU A 228 14.46 -15.02 -1.64
C GLU A 228 12.96 -14.79 -1.61
N PHE A 229 12.50 -13.66 -2.12
CA PHE A 229 11.08 -13.34 -2.19
C PHE A 229 10.30 -14.35 -3.05
N THR A 230 10.81 -14.71 -4.23
CA THR A 230 10.15 -15.72 -5.08
C THR A 230 10.20 -17.12 -4.50
N ASN A 231 11.26 -17.48 -3.74
CA ASN A 231 11.31 -18.72 -2.98
C ASN A 231 10.27 -18.74 -1.85
N ALA A 232 10.09 -17.61 -1.13
CA ALA A 232 9.07 -17.48 -0.10
C ALA A 232 7.65 -17.63 -0.68
N ILE A 233 7.36 -17.01 -1.84
CA ILE A 233 6.08 -17.20 -2.56
C ILE A 233 5.89 -18.68 -2.91
N ALA A 234 6.91 -19.34 -3.50
CA ALA A 234 6.83 -20.75 -3.88
C ALA A 234 6.53 -21.64 -2.66
N LYS A 235 7.24 -21.42 -1.54
CA LYS A 235 7.01 -22.13 -0.28
C LYS A 235 5.59 -21.90 0.23
N GLY A 236 5.11 -20.65 0.20
CA GLY A 236 3.74 -20.31 0.56
C GLY A 236 2.68 -21.00 -0.28
N LEU A 237 2.94 -21.23 -1.57
CA LEU A 237 2.08 -21.99 -2.48
C LEU A 237 2.25 -23.53 -2.37
N GLY A 238 3.11 -24.03 -1.48
CA GLY A 238 3.43 -25.46 -1.39
C GLY A 238 4.21 -26.00 -2.59
N LYS A 239 4.92 -25.13 -3.34
CA LYS A 239 5.69 -25.47 -4.53
C LYS A 239 7.19 -25.36 -4.29
N LYS A 240 7.97 -26.05 -5.13
CA LYS A 240 9.42 -25.89 -5.22
C LYS A 240 9.75 -25.22 -6.54
N VAL A 241 10.62 -24.22 -6.53
CA VAL A 241 11.17 -23.58 -7.73
C VAL A 241 12.66 -23.71 -7.73
N PHE A 242 13.23 -23.95 -8.91
CA PHE A 242 14.67 -23.95 -9.12
C PHE A 242 15.10 -22.56 -9.61
N GLN A 243 16.14 -22.00 -9.00
CA GLN A 243 16.66 -20.67 -9.33
C GLN A 243 17.89 -20.80 -10.24
N LEU A 244 17.71 -20.59 -11.55
CA LEU A 244 18.81 -20.57 -12.51
C LEU A 244 19.74 -19.38 -12.25
N PRO A 245 21.06 -19.57 -12.24
CA PRO A 245 22.05 -18.52 -12.05
C PRO A 245 22.26 -17.70 -13.34
N VAL A 246 21.28 -16.91 -13.74
CA VAL A 246 21.32 -16.06 -14.93
C VAL A 246 21.94 -14.70 -14.58
N PRO A 247 23.06 -14.29 -15.25
CA PRO A 247 23.66 -12.98 -15.04
C PRO A 247 22.69 -11.83 -15.38
N LEU A 248 22.73 -10.76 -14.58
CA LEU A 248 21.86 -9.59 -14.76
C LEU A 248 22.03 -8.95 -16.15
N THR A 249 23.23 -8.99 -16.73
CA THR A 249 23.49 -8.49 -18.10
C THR A 249 22.64 -9.22 -19.14
N LEU A 250 22.49 -10.54 -19.03
CA LEU A 250 21.62 -11.32 -19.91
C LEU A 250 20.14 -11.01 -19.68
N MET A 251 19.73 -10.79 -18.42
CA MET A 251 18.36 -10.36 -18.09
C MET A 251 18.05 -8.99 -18.69
N ARG A 252 18.99 -8.04 -18.60
CA ARG A 252 18.87 -6.72 -19.22
C ARG A 252 18.79 -6.79 -20.74
N LEU A 253 19.60 -7.65 -21.37
CA LEU A 253 19.54 -7.89 -22.81
C LEU A 253 18.17 -8.44 -23.23
N ALA A 254 17.69 -9.47 -22.55
CA ALA A 254 16.36 -10.02 -22.78
C ALA A 254 15.24 -8.97 -22.56
N GLY A 255 15.37 -8.13 -21.54
CA GLY A 255 14.48 -7.00 -21.29
C GLY A 255 14.43 -6.00 -22.44
N LYS A 256 15.59 -5.65 -23.01
CA LYS A 256 15.68 -4.77 -24.20
C LYS A 256 15.01 -5.40 -25.43
N LEU A 257 15.30 -6.67 -25.70
CA LEU A 257 14.74 -7.38 -26.86
C LEU A 257 13.20 -7.55 -26.78
N THR A 258 12.66 -7.66 -25.57
CA THR A 258 11.22 -7.87 -25.34
C THR A 258 10.46 -6.61 -24.97
N GLY A 259 11.11 -5.43 -24.94
CA GLY A 259 10.49 -4.17 -24.50
C GLY A 259 10.17 -4.12 -23.00
N LYS A 260 10.77 -4.99 -22.18
CA LYS A 260 10.48 -5.12 -20.73
C LYS A 260 11.61 -4.62 -19.83
N SER A 261 12.45 -3.72 -20.32
CA SER A 261 13.60 -3.20 -19.56
C SER A 261 13.20 -2.61 -18.21
N ALA A 262 12.14 -1.80 -18.17
CA ALA A 262 11.65 -1.20 -16.92
C ALA A 262 11.25 -2.25 -15.87
N MET A 263 10.63 -3.35 -16.30
CA MET A 263 10.28 -4.45 -15.41
C MET A 263 11.52 -5.16 -14.83
N ILE A 264 12.55 -5.37 -15.64
CA ILE A 264 13.81 -5.99 -15.17
C ILE A 264 14.50 -5.08 -14.14
N GLU A 265 14.62 -3.78 -14.43
CA GLU A 265 15.20 -2.83 -13.47
C GLU A 265 14.38 -2.76 -12.17
N GLN A 266 13.06 -2.81 -12.26
CA GLN A 266 12.20 -2.83 -11.07
C GLN A 266 12.38 -4.13 -10.25
N LEU A 267 12.56 -5.27 -10.89
CA LEU A 267 12.76 -6.56 -10.19
C LEU A 267 14.13 -6.64 -9.50
N TYR A 268 15.18 -6.15 -10.16
CA TYR A 268 16.56 -6.25 -9.67
C TYR A 268 17.06 -4.98 -8.95
N GLY A 269 16.29 -3.90 -8.94
CA GLY A 269 16.63 -2.67 -8.22
C GLY A 269 16.48 -2.86 -6.70
N ASN A 270 17.30 -2.13 -5.92
CA ASN A 270 17.13 -2.03 -4.49
C ASN A 270 15.99 -1.08 -4.16
N LEU A 271 15.26 -1.38 -3.09
CA LEU A 271 14.31 -0.46 -2.48
C LEU A 271 14.20 -0.81 -1.00
N GLU A 272 14.97 -0.14 -0.18
CA GLU A 272 15.00 -0.33 1.26
C GLU A 272 14.39 0.89 1.95
N VAL A 273 13.76 0.68 3.10
CA VAL A 273 13.15 1.76 3.90
C VAL A 273 13.57 1.64 5.35
N ASP A 274 13.81 2.76 5.98
CA ASP A 274 13.94 2.84 7.43
C ASP A 274 12.54 2.97 8.05
N SER A 275 12.06 1.88 8.61
CA SER A 275 10.77 1.80 9.31
C SER A 275 10.89 1.85 10.83
N SER A 276 12.06 2.17 11.37
CA SER A 276 12.35 2.18 12.82
C SER A 276 11.41 3.09 13.61
N ASN A 277 11.01 4.22 13.04
CA ASN A 277 10.13 5.18 13.68
C ASN A 277 8.74 4.62 14.05
N ILE A 278 8.28 3.55 13.37
CA ILE A 278 7.02 2.88 13.73
C ILE A 278 7.14 2.27 15.13
N LYS A 279 8.24 1.57 15.37
CA LYS A 279 8.52 0.98 16.71
C LYS A 279 8.76 2.06 17.76
N GLU A 280 9.52 3.10 17.43
CA GLU A 280 9.85 4.19 18.36
C GLU A 280 8.61 4.97 18.81
N VAL A 281 7.71 5.28 17.88
CA VAL A 281 6.52 6.11 18.14
C VAL A 281 5.34 5.28 18.65
N LEU A 282 5.11 4.11 18.07
CA LEU A 282 3.91 3.29 18.32
C LEU A 282 4.20 2.04 19.17
N GLY A 283 5.47 1.72 19.46
CA GLY A 283 5.82 0.43 20.06
C GLY A 283 5.44 -0.78 19.18
N TRP A 284 5.06 -0.54 17.92
CA TRP A 284 4.54 -1.57 17.02
C TRP A 284 5.67 -2.26 16.26
N THR A 285 5.54 -3.57 16.14
CA THR A 285 6.37 -4.41 15.27
C THR A 285 5.46 -5.28 14.40
N PRO A 286 5.89 -5.67 13.19
CA PRO A 286 5.10 -6.55 12.32
C PRO A 286 4.69 -7.84 13.05
N PRO A 287 3.38 -8.15 13.18
CA PRO A 287 2.91 -9.37 13.89
C PRO A 287 3.31 -10.66 13.18
N PHE A 288 3.53 -10.63 11.88
CA PHE A 288 3.85 -11.80 11.07
C PHE A 288 5.18 -11.63 10.35
N THR A 289 6.02 -12.68 10.34
CA THR A 289 7.18 -12.76 9.45
C THR A 289 6.73 -12.95 8.00
N MET A 290 7.64 -12.75 7.04
CA MET A 290 7.36 -13.01 5.62
C MET A 290 6.92 -14.46 5.40
N GLU A 291 7.57 -15.44 6.05
CA GLU A 291 7.20 -16.85 5.93
C GLU A 291 5.78 -17.12 6.42
N GLN A 292 5.40 -16.56 7.58
CA GLN A 292 4.05 -16.68 8.14
C GLN A 292 3.00 -16.03 7.22
N SER A 293 3.32 -14.84 6.70
CA SER A 293 2.44 -14.12 5.78
C SER A 293 2.25 -14.85 4.44
N MET A 294 3.31 -15.47 3.90
CA MET A 294 3.21 -16.27 2.68
C MET A 294 2.43 -17.57 2.86
N ALA A 295 2.35 -18.12 4.09
CA ALA A 295 1.56 -19.32 4.36
C ALA A 295 0.06 -19.12 4.08
N PHE A 296 -0.46 -17.89 4.15
CA PHE A 296 -1.84 -17.57 3.78
C PHE A 296 -2.15 -17.79 2.29
N LEU A 297 -1.14 -17.88 1.41
CA LEU A 297 -1.34 -18.15 -0.03
C LEU A 297 -1.91 -19.53 -0.33
N LYS A 298 -1.76 -20.51 0.59
CA LYS A 298 -2.32 -21.86 0.43
C LYS A 298 -3.85 -21.90 0.41
N HIS A 299 -4.50 -20.90 0.98
CA HIS A 299 -5.95 -20.88 1.16
C HIS A 299 -6.71 -20.17 0.05
N THR A 300 -6.01 -19.64 -0.97
CA THR A 300 -6.60 -18.89 -2.09
C THR A 300 -6.99 -19.77 -3.29
N ASP A 301 -6.69 -21.05 -3.28
CA ASP A 301 -6.97 -21.99 -4.38
C ASP A 301 -8.24 -22.85 -4.16
N LYS A 302 -9.18 -22.37 -3.30
CA LYS A 302 -10.49 -23.01 -3.12
C LYS A 302 -11.60 -22.20 -3.79
#